data_11f483232fc45ca59f14b800b23aeb88
#
_entry.id   11f483232fc45ca59f14b800b23aeb88
#
_cell.length_a   1.000
_cell.length_b   1.000
_cell.length_c   1.000
_cell.angle_alpha   90.00
_cell.angle_beta   90.00
_cell.angle_gamma   90.00
#
_symmetry.space_group_name_H-M   'P 1'
#
loop_
_entity.id
_entity.type
_entity.pdbx_description
1 polymer ?
#
loop_
_entity_poly.entity_id
_entity_poly.type
_entity_poly.pdbx_seq_one_letter_code
_entity_poly.pdbx_strand_id
1 'polypeptide(L)'
;AETKAPETKAEAASEKEPAGEEPAAAVDFPKDTLNIICHAAAGGGSDALARQVAQGLQDGNGWTVTVDNKTGGSGSVGMQFVMNSKPDGYTIGTAPVELSMIEALGYAQLAPEDVQLLGCGMSWPAALYVPADAPYDTLEDFINYCTENPGKVRVANSGIGSIWHIAACVLADKTGIEINHVPYDGATGAVTALLGKEIDAVVVGTCEGYSYVESGDFKCLASFSEERSSVLPDAPTAMEQGHDINVVCWVGFLAPKGIEEAKQQILVDALKNVFAGDAYIEFCKGRGCDSTYYTPDEFLAMAEADYTYYSELISDLKIGQ
;
A
#
# COMPACT_ATOMS: atom_id res chain seq x y z
N ALA A 1 80.17 -11.38 39.43
CA ALA A 1 79.70 -12.23 38.36
C ALA A 1 78.47 -11.53 37.77
N GLU A 2 78.69 -10.86 36.64
CA GLU A 2 77.68 -10.19 35.83
C GLU A 2 77.01 -11.23 34.93
N THR A 3 75.67 -11.24 34.92
CA THR A 3 74.92 -12.08 34.03
C THR A 3 74.18 -11.18 33.05
N LYS A 4 74.61 -11.28 31.78
CA LYS A 4 73.96 -10.61 30.61
C LYS A 4 72.59 -11.22 30.33
N ALA A 5 71.58 -10.37 30.13
CA ALA A 5 70.29 -10.74 29.61
C ALA A 5 70.36 -10.75 28.08
N PRO A 6 69.59 -11.59 27.38
CA PRO A 6 69.58 -11.63 25.92
C PRO A 6 68.59 -10.58 25.28
N GLU A 7 69.09 -9.93 24.23
CA GLU A 7 68.37 -9.01 23.41
C GLU A 7 67.32 -9.78 22.55
N THR A 8 66.04 -9.36 22.67
CA THR A 8 64.98 -9.85 21.80
C THR A 8 64.82 -8.89 20.63
N LYS A 9 65.06 -9.38 19.42
CA LYS A 9 64.77 -8.67 18.18
C LYS A 9 63.25 -8.50 18.03
N ALA A 10 62.77 -7.25 17.91
CA ALA A 10 61.45 -6.93 17.46
C ALA A 10 61.35 -7.09 15.94
N GLU A 11 60.53 -8.02 15.51
CA GLU A 11 60.12 -8.20 14.12
C GLU A 11 58.98 -7.16 13.84
N ALA A 12 59.23 -6.26 12.88
CA ALA A 12 58.25 -5.28 12.44
C ALA A 12 57.11 -5.99 11.67
N ALA A 13 55.94 -6.04 12.27
CA ALA A 13 54.70 -6.43 11.56
C ALA A 13 54.34 -5.30 10.58
N SER A 14 54.38 -5.61 9.28
CA SER A 14 53.85 -4.75 8.23
C SER A 14 52.33 -4.71 8.34
N GLU A 15 51.78 -3.58 8.77
CA GLU A 15 50.36 -3.27 8.61
C GLU A 15 50.04 -3.19 7.11
N LYS A 16 49.25 -4.17 6.65
CA LYS A 16 48.56 -4.06 5.36
C LYS A 16 47.44 -3.02 5.53
N GLU A 17 47.55 -1.89 4.86
CA GLU A 17 46.44 -1.00 4.62
C GLU A 17 45.28 -1.79 4.00
N PRO A 18 43.99 -1.55 4.41
CA PRO A 18 42.85 -2.13 3.74
C PRO A 18 42.82 -1.61 2.28
N ALA A 19 42.74 -2.55 1.36
CA ALA A 19 42.54 -2.23 -0.05
C ALA A 19 41.31 -1.33 -0.18
N GLY A 20 41.51 -0.13 -0.71
CA GLY A 20 40.42 0.78 -1.02
C GLY A 20 39.46 0.08 -1.98
N GLU A 21 38.17 0.05 -1.67
CA GLU A 21 37.12 -0.30 -2.60
C GLU A 21 37.27 0.63 -3.82
N GLU A 22 37.54 0.07 -4.97
CA GLU A 22 37.43 0.80 -6.23
C GLU A 22 36.00 1.33 -6.34
N PRO A 23 35.77 2.62 -6.67
CA PRO A 23 34.43 3.11 -6.89
C PRO A 23 33.79 2.29 -8.02
N ALA A 24 32.67 1.63 -7.72
CA ALA A 24 31.89 0.89 -8.70
C ALA A 24 31.68 1.77 -9.92
N ALA A 25 32.02 1.25 -11.10
CA ALA A 25 31.86 1.99 -12.35
C ALA A 25 30.41 2.45 -12.44
N ALA A 26 30.18 3.75 -12.68
CA ALA A 26 28.85 4.32 -12.79
C ALA A 26 28.07 3.55 -13.86
N VAL A 27 27.00 2.86 -13.43
CA VAL A 27 26.12 2.10 -14.32
C VAL A 27 25.28 3.10 -15.11
N ASP A 28 25.43 3.09 -16.44
CA ASP A 28 24.61 3.91 -17.33
C ASP A 28 23.23 3.21 -17.53
N PHE A 29 22.26 3.58 -16.68
CA PHE A 29 20.93 2.97 -16.59
C PHE A 29 19.89 4.02 -16.16
N PRO A 30 18.65 3.96 -16.70
CA PRO A 30 18.23 3.16 -17.87
C PRO A 30 18.63 3.82 -19.21
N LYS A 31 18.92 2.99 -20.23
CA LYS A 31 19.20 3.43 -21.62
C LYS A 31 17.98 3.32 -22.53
N ASP A 32 17.04 2.50 -22.13
CA ASP A 32 15.81 2.19 -22.86
C ASP A 32 14.58 2.56 -22.01
N THR A 33 13.40 2.40 -22.58
CA THR A 33 12.13 2.68 -21.91
C THR A 33 11.93 1.81 -20.67
N LEU A 34 11.69 2.43 -19.52
CA LEU A 34 11.24 1.79 -18.29
C LEU A 34 9.72 1.56 -18.37
N ASN A 35 9.27 0.34 -18.11
CA ASN A 35 7.86 0.00 -18.11
C ASN A 35 7.36 -0.16 -16.67
N ILE A 36 6.33 0.60 -16.31
CA ILE A 36 5.58 0.43 -15.07
C ILE A 36 4.32 -0.37 -15.36
N ILE A 37 4.20 -1.55 -14.77
CA ILE A 37 3.00 -2.37 -14.85
C ILE A 37 2.08 -1.98 -13.70
N CYS A 38 0.93 -1.41 -14.02
CA CYS A 38 -0.10 -1.10 -13.04
C CYS A 38 -1.06 -2.29 -12.90
N HIS A 39 -1.23 -2.80 -11.69
CA HIS A 39 -2.11 -3.92 -11.38
C HIS A 39 -3.60 -3.60 -11.50
N ALA A 40 -3.95 -2.31 -11.53
CA ALA A 40 -5.32 -1.81 -11.49
C ALA A 40 -5.78 -1.27 -12.86
N ALA A 41 -7.10 -1.07 -12.99
CA ALA A 41 -7.70 -0.50 -14.19
C ALA A 41 -7.28 0.97 -14.39
N ALA A 42 -7.24 1.38 -15.65
CA ALA A 42 -6.97 2.77 -16.02
C ALA A 42 -7.97 3.74 -15.38
N GLY A 43 -7.48 4.86 -14.86
CA GLY A 43 -8.28 5.88 -14.17
C GLY A 43 -8.51 5.63 -12.68
N GLY A 44 -8.13 4.46 -12.16
CA GLY A 44 -8.16 4.15 -10.72
C GLY A 44 -7.04 4.84 -9.93
N GLY A 45 -7.07 4.71 -8.59
CA GLY A 45 -6.08 5.31 -7.70
C GLY A 45 -4.64 4.86 -8.00
N SER A 46 -4.42 3.57 -8.13
CA SER A 46 -3.10 2.99 -8.45
C SER A 46 -2.59 3.35 -9.85
N ASP A 47 -3.50 3.50 -10.83
CA ASP A 47 -3.13 3.95 -12.18
C ASP A 47 -2.68 5.42 -12.17
N ALA A 48 -3.40 6.26 -11.44
CA ALA A 48 -3.02 7.66 -11.28
C ALA A 48 -1.69 7.81 -10.55
N LEU A 49 -1.42 7.00 -9.50
CA LEU A 49 -0.13 6.93 -8.83
C LEU A 49 0.97 6.53 -9.81
N ALA A 50 0.78 5.43 -10.56
CA ALA A 50 1.78 4.93 -11.51
C ALA A 50 2.13 6.00 -12.56
N ARG A 51 1.14 6.74 -13.07
CA ARG A 51 1.36 7.84 -14.04
C ARG A 51 2.02 9.06 -13.40
N GLN A 52 1.68 9.41 -12.18
CA GLN A 52 2.35 10.49 -11.45
C GLN A 52 3.82 10.17 -11.21
N VAL A 53 4.13 8.91 -10.82
CA VAL A 53 5.51 8.45 -10.65
C VAL A 53 6.24 8.41 -11.99
N ALA A 54 5.60 7.90 -13.04
CA ALA A 54 6.19 7.92 -14.39
C ALA A 54 6.56 9.35 -14.83
N GLN A 55 5.68 10.32 -14.61
CA GLN A 55 5.95 11.73 -14.89
C GLN A 55 7.12 12.27 -14.05
N GLY A 56 7.14 11.97 -12.75
CA GLY A 56 8.24 12.39 -11.87
C GLY A 56 9.60 11.81 -12.28
N LEU A 57 9.64 10.55 -12.72
CA LEU A 57 10.85 9.92 -13.25
C LEU A 57 11.31 10.54 -14.58
N GLN A 58 10.37 10.92 -15.45
CA GLN A 58 10.70 11.64 -16.70
C GLN A 58 11.26 13.03 -16.41
N ASP A 59 10.59 13.79 -15.56
CA ASP A 59 10.96 15.18 -15.26
C ASP A 59 12.27 15.28 -14.45
N GLY A 60 12.45 14.40 -13.47
CA GLY A 60 13.61 14.41 -12.58
C GLY A 60 14.86 13.75 -13.15
N ASN A 61 14.71 12.71 -13.97
CA ASN A 61 15.82 11.89 -14.45
C ASN A 61 15.98 11.91 -15.98
N GLY A 62 15.03 12.48 -16.71
CA GLY A 62 15.05 12.45 -18.18
C GLY A 62 14.78 11.06 -18.79
N TRP A 63 14.21 10.15 -18.01
CA TRP A 63 13.94 8.78 -18.46
C TRP A 63 12.72 8.73 -19.39
N THR A 64 12.69 7.73 -20.27
CA THR A 64 11.46 7.39 -21.00
C THR A 64 10.71 6.34 -20.20
N VAL A 65 9.50 6.67 -19.74
CA VAL A 65 8.69 5.77 -18.90
C VAL A 65 7.31 5.57 -19.50
N THR A 66 6.83 4.34 -19.51
CA THR A 66 5.47 3.98 -19.93
C THR A 66 4.71 3.29 -18.80
N VAL A 67 3.39 3.38 -18.82
CA VAL A 67 2.50 2.71 -17.85
C VAL A 67 1.53 1.81 -18.61
N ASP A 68 1.56 0.52 -18.27
CA ASP A 68 0.68 -0.52 -18.81
C ASP A 68 -0.20 -1.09 -17.72
N ASN A 69 -1.54 -1.12 -17.94
CA ASN A 69 -2.48 -1.71 -17.01
C ASN A 69 -2.68 -3.21 -17.28
N LYS A 70 -2.46 -4.05 -16.25
CA LYS A 70 -2.70 -5.50 -16.30
C LYS A 70 -3.55 -5.90 -15.10
N THR A 71 -4.85 -5.94 -15.33
CA THR A 71 -5.86 -6.19 -14.31
C THR A 71 -6.21 -7.68 -14.14
N GLY A 72 -6.80 -8.03 -13.01
CA GLY A 72 -7.35 -9.36 -12.72
C GLY A 72 -6.83 -9.95 -11.41
N GLY A 73 -7.66 -10.81 -10.77
CA GLY A 73 -7.32 -11.52 -9.54
C GLY A 73 -6.80 -10.61 -8.42
N SER A 74 -7.51 -9.52 -8.13
CA SER A 74 -7.10 -8.51 -7.13
C SER A 74 -5.67 -7.99 -7.34
N GLY A 75 -5.24 -7.84 -8.61
CA GLY A 75 -3.91 -7.37 -8.97
C GLY A 75 -2.87 -8.45 -9.20
N SER A 76 -3.16 -9.73 -8.90
CA SER A 76 -2.22 -10.83 -9.04
C SER A 76 -1.67 -10.97 -10.46
N VAL A 77 -2.50 -10.72 -11.49
CA VAL A 77 -2.08 -10.81 -12.90
C VAL A 77 -0.95 -9.83 -13.22
N GLY A 78 -1.08 -8.58 -12.79
CA GLY A 78 -0.05 -7.55 -13.01
C GLY A 78 1.22 -7.83 -12.23
N MET A 79 1.10 -8.19 -10.95
CA MET A 79 2.24 -8.48 -10.09
C MET A 79 2.99 -9.74 -10.51
N GLN A 80 2.30 -10.83 -10.87
CA GLN A 80 2.93 -12.02 -11.43
C GLN A 80 3.63 -11.75 -12.77
N PHE A 81 3.06 -10.87 -13.61
CA PHE A 81 3.73 -10.46 -14.84
C PHE A 81 5.08 -9.80 -14.55
N VAL A 82 5.15 -8.91 -13.55
CA VAL A 82 6.41 -8.29 -13.15
C VAL A 82 7.36 -9.31 -12.53
N MET A 83 6.90 -10.14 -11.60
CA MET A 83 7.70 -11.19 -10.95
C MET A 83 8.39 -12.08 -11.98
N ASN A 84 7.70 -12.42 -13.08
CA ASN A 84 8.20 -13.30 -14.14
C ASN A 84 8.93 -12.55 -15.28
N SER A 85 9.10 -11.23 -15.16
CA SER A 85 9.85 -10.43 -16.13
C SER A 85 11.36 -10.63 -15.98
N LYS A 86 12.14 -10.16 -16.98
CA LYS A 86 13.59 -10.21 -16.87
C LYS A 86 14.10 -9.32 -15.74
N PRO A 87 15.05 -9.79 -14.94
CA PRO A 87 15.63 -8.99 -13.84
C PRO A 87 16.70 -8.01 -14.36
N ASP A 88 16.38 -7.24 -15.37
CA ASP A 88 17.27 -6.26 -16.01
C ASP A 88 17.01 -4.82 -15.56
N GLY A 89 15.93 -4.61 -14.78
CA GLY A 89 15.53 -3.31 -14.22
C GLY A 89 14.59 -2.50 -15.14
N TYR A 90 14.24 -2.98 -16.34
CA TYR A 90 13.38 -2.24 -17.28
C TYR A 90 11.88 -2.50 -17.10
N THR A 91 11.51 -3.44 -16.25
CA THR A 91 10.11 -3.70 -15.88
C THR A 91 9.96 -3.66 -14.37
N ILE A 92 9.19 -2.69 -13.88
CA ILE A 92 8.77 -2.60 -12.49
C ILE A 92 7.23 -2.58 -12.45
N GLY A 93 6.64 -2.69 -11.28
CA GLY A 93 5.18 -2.63 -11.15
C GLY A 93 4.72 -1.99 -9.88
N THR A 94 3.44 -1.66 -9.81
CA THR A 94 2.79 -1.25 -8.58
C THR A 94 2.57 -2.46 -7.66
N ALA A 95 2.90 -2.29 -6.39
CA ALA A 95 2.72 -3.26 -5.31
C ALA A 95 1.64 -2.74 -4.35
N PRO A 96 0.39 -3.17 -4.48
CA PRO A 96 -0.67 -2.81 -3.53
C PRO A 96 -0.66 -3.74 -2.32
N VAL A 97 -1.39 -3.36 -1.26
CA VAL A 97 -1.56 -4.17 -0.04
C VAL A 97 -2.10 -5.57 -0.32
N GLU A 98 -2.81 -5.77 -1.42
CA GLU A 98 -3.27 -7.08 -1.89
C GLU A 98 -2.12 -8.08 -2.10
N LEU A 99 -0.88 -7.62 -2.32
CA LEU A 99 0.31 -8.49 -2.34
C LEU A 99 0.41 -9.35 -1.07
N SER A 100 -0.04 -8.81 0.06
CA SER A 100 -0.06 -9.50 1.37
C SER A 100 -1.30 -10.38 1.57
N MET A 101 -2.21 -10.47 0.62
CA MET A 101 -3.49 -11.21 0.74
C MET A 101 -3.73 -12.22 -0.38
N ILE A 102 -3.10 -12.06 -1.52
CA ILE A 102 -3.35 -12.81 -2.77
C ILE A 102 -3.27 -14.31 -2.56
N GLU A 103 -2.28 -14.79 -1.82
CA GLU A 103 -2.07 -16.21 -1.57
C GLU A 103 -3.16 -16.78 -0.67
N ALA A 104 -3.49 -16.12 0.42
CA ALA A 104 -4.55 -16.51 1.34
C ALA A 104 -5.93 -16.54 0.67
N LEU A 105 -6.17 -15.64 -0.29
CA LEU A 105 -7.38 -15.59 -1.12
C LEU A 105 -7.40 -16.65 -2.23
N GLY A 106 -6.29 -17.37 -2.44
CA GLY A 106 -6.18 -18.41 -3.48
C GLY A 106 -6.08 -17.86 -4.91
N TYR A 107 -5.78 -16.59 -5.12
CA TYR A 107 -5.66 -16.00 -6.46
C TYR A 107 -4.34 -16.33 -7.14
N ALA A 108 -3.24 -16.42 -6.39
CA ALA A 108 -1.92 -16.74 -6.91
C ALA A 108 -0.98 -17.22 -5.81
N GLN A 109 0.05 -17.98 -6.18
CA GLN A 109 1.21 -18.23 -5.31
C GLN A 109 2.15 -17.04 -5.49
N LEU A 110 2.02 -16.06 -4.61
CA LEU A 110 2.78 -14.82 -4.64
C LEU A 110 2.74 -14.16 -3.25
N ALA A 111 3.89 -14.13 -2.60
CA ALA A 111 4.11 -13.50 -1.30
C ALA A 111 5.06 -12.27 -1.45
N PRO A 112 5.13 -11.38 -0.45
CA PRO A 112 6.05 -10.24 -0.47
C PRO A 112 7.50 -10.63 -0.70
N GLU A 113 7.93 -11.78 -0.16
CA GLU A 113 9.27 -12.32 -0.31
C GLU A 113 9.59 -12.82 -1.73
N ASP A 114 8.63 -13.01 -2.62
CA ASP A 114 8.86 -13.51 -3.98
C ASP A 114 9.30 -12.42 -4.96
N VAL A 115 9.18 -11.17 -4.58
CA VAL A 115 9.51 -9.99 -5.39
C VAL A 115 10.55 -9.12 -4.72
N GLN A 116 11.15 -8.21 -5.48
CA GLN A 116 11.99 -7.15 -4.96
C GLN A 116 11.14 -5.90 -4.75
N LEU A 117 10.88 -5.53 -3.50
CA LEU A 117 10.23 -4.26 -3.18
C LEU A 117 11.20 -3.10 -3.34
N LEU A 118 10.75 -2.01 -3.97
CA LEU A 118 11.58 -0.85 -4.31
C LEU A 118 11.28 0.38 -3.44
N GLY A 119 10.25 0.31 -2.63
CA GLY A 119 9.77 1.37 -1.75
C GLY A 119 8.28 1.62 -1.90
N CYS A 120 7.67 2.19 -0.86
CA CYS A 120 6.27 2.57 -0.83
C CYS A 120 6.16 4.08 -0.70
N GLY A 121 5.30 4.70 -1.49
CA GLY A 121 5.17 6.16 -1.55
C GLY A 121 3.81 6.70 -1.15
N MET A 122 2.81 5.87 -0.97
CA MET A 122 1.45 6.31 -0.69
C MET A 122 0.73 5.33 0.24
N SER A 123 0.04 5.88 1.24
CA SER A 123 -0.85 5.11 2.10
C SER A 123 -2.10 5.91 2.47
N TRP A 124 -3.17 5.21 2.78
CA TRP A 124 -4.41 5.80 3.29
C TRP A 124 -5.22 4.76 4.05
N PRO A 125 -5.87 5.13 5.15
CA PRO A 125 -6.70 4.22 5.91
C PRO A 125 -8.04 3.95 5.22
N ALA A 126 -8.65 2.81 5.55
CA ALA A 126 -10.07 2.59 5.33
C ALA A 126 -10.91 3.56 6.18
N ALA A 127 -12.13 3.82 5.74
CA ALA A 127 -13.09 4.59 6.52
C ALA A 127 -14.52 4.11 6.26
N LEU A 128 -15.38 4.30 7.27
CA LEU A 128 -16.80 4.02 7.19
C LEU A 128 -17.57 5.30 6.88
N TYR A 129 -18.24 5.32 5.74
CA TYR A 129 -19.08 6.43 5.31
C TYR A 129 -20.55 6.04 5.26
N VAL A 130 -21.39 7.02 5.58
CA VAL A 130 -22.85 6.91 5.52
C VAL A 130 -23.42 8.16 4.86
N PRO A 131 -24.67 8.13 4.32
CA PRO A 131 -25.33 9.34 3.84
C PRO A 131 -25.40 10.41 4.94
N ALA A 132 -25.32 11.68 4.59
CA ALA A 132 -25.36 12.78 5.56
C ALA A 132 -26.66 12.80 6.39
N ASP A 133 -27.76 12.30 5.83
CA ASP A 133 -29.07 12.18 6.49
C ASP A 133 -29.32 10.82 7.16
N ALA A 134 -28.30 9.96 7.28
CA ALA A 134 -28.41 8.68 7.99
C ALA A 134 -28.76 8.89 9.47
N PRO A 135 -29.49 7.95 10.10
CA PRO A 135 -30.02 8.09 11.46
C PRO A 135 -28.97 7.90 12.57
N TYR A 136 -27.71 7.80 12.23
CA TYR A 136 -26.56 7.63 13.13
C TYR A 136 -25.49 8.67 12.83
N ASP A 137 -24.87 9.22 13.88
CA ASP A 137 -23.87 10.28 13.80
C ASP A 137 -22.47 9.83 14.27
N THR A 138 -22.39 8.70 14.97
CA THR A 138 -21.16 8.11 15.50
C THR A 138 -21.00 6.65 15.07
N LEU A 139 -19.80 6.09 15.21
CA LEU A 139 -19.58 4.66 15.01
C LEU A 139 -20.41 3.82 16.01
N GLU A 140 -20.55 4.27 17.24
CA GLU A 140 -21.35 3.57 18.26
C GLU A 140 -22.85 3.56 17.89
N ASP A 141 -23.40 4.67 17.37
CA ASP A 141 -24.80 4.69 16.89
C ASP A 141 -25.00 3.71 15.73
N PHE A 142 -24.02 3.63 14.81
CA PHE A 142 -24.05 2.67 13.70
C PHE A 142 -24.01 1.23 14.21
N ILE A 143 -23.15 0.92 15.18
CA ILE A 143 -23.02 -0.40 15.80
C ILE A 143 -24.35 -0.78 16.48
N ASN A 144 -24.93 0.13 17.25
CA ASN A 144 -26.21 -0.08 17.92
C ASN A 144 -27.33 -0.34 16.90
N TYR A 145 -27.38 0.45 15.83
CA TYR A 145 -28.35 0.26 14.76
C TYR A 145 -28.20 -1.10 14.05
N CYS A 146 -26.97 -1.53 13.75
CA CYS A 146 -26.69 -2.85 13.19
C CYS A 146 -27.11 -3.98 14.14
N THR A 147 -26.85 -3.82 15.44
CA THR A 147 -27.21 -4.80 16.48
C THR A 147 -28.73 -4.97 16.58
N GLU A 148 -29.50 -3.90 16.43
CA GLU A 148 -30.97 -3.93 16.38
C GLU A 148 -31.51 -4.47 15.03
N ASN A 149 -30.69 -4.45 13.98
CA ASN A 149 -31.05 -4.84 12.63
C ASN A 149 -30.06 -5.83 12.00
N PRO A 150 -29.81 -7.01 12.62
CA PRO A 150 -28.77 -7.93 12.20
C PRO A 150 -28.95 -8.35 10.74
N GLY A 151 -27.87 -8.26 9.95
CA GLY A 151 -27.80 -8.63 8.53
C GLY A 151 -28.63 -7.77 7.57
N LYS A 152 -29.26 -6.68 8.04
CA LYS A 152 -30.10 -5.82 7.17
C LYS A 152 -29.35 -4.62 6.61
N VAL A 153 -28.35 -4.10 7.33
CA VAL A 153 -27.59 -2.93 6.91
C VAL A 153 -26.65 -3.32 5.76
N ARG A 154 -26.89 -2.73 4.59
CA ARG A 154 -26.11 -2.99 3.38
C ARG A 154 -24.86 -2.14 3.40
N VAL A 155 -23.70 -2.79 3.49
CA VAL A 155 -22.39 -2.14 3.51
C VAL A 155 -21.65 -2.49 2.24
N ALA A 156 -21.44 -1.50 1.38
CA ALA A 156 -20.70 -1.67 0.14
C ALA A 156 -19.20 -1.65 0.35
N ASN A 157 -18.49 -2.28 -0.57
CA ASN A 157 -17.03 -2.31 -0.67
C ASN A 157 -16.60 -2.48 -2.14
N SER A 158 -15.30 -2.48 -2.41
CA SER A 158 -14.74 -2.52 -3.78
C SER A 158 -14.61 -3.92 -4.39
N GLY A 159 -15.25 -4.93 -3.82
CA GLY A 159 -15.25 -6.30 -4.34
C GLY A 159 -14.77 -7.32 -3.33
N ILE A 160 -15.18 -8.57 -3.52
CA ILE A 160 -14.82 -9.68 -2.62
C ILE A 160 -13.30 -9.86 -2.61
N GLY A 161 -12.71 -9.92 -1.41
CA GLY A 161 -11.27 -10.10 -1.22
C GLY A 161 -10.43 -8.82 -1.45
N SER A 162 -11.06 -7.67 -1.76
CA SER A 162 -10.35 -6.39 -1.76
C SER A 162 -10.05 -5.92 -0.33
N ILE A 163 -9.08 -5.01 -0.17
CA ILE A 163 -8.76 -4.44 1.14
C ILE A 163 -9.98 -3.79 1.81
N TRP A 164 -10.90 -3.18 1.03
CA TRP A 164 -12.12 -2.57 1.56
C TRP A 164 -13.17 -3.60 1.98
N HIS A 165 -13.19 -4.79 1.35
CA HIS A 165 -13.99 -5.90 1.84
C HIS A 165 -13.42 -6.44 3.16
N ILE A 166 -12.10 -6.62 3.23
CA ILE A 166 -11.40 -7.01 4.47
C ILE A 166 -11.69 -6.01 5.59
N ALA A 167 -11.61 -4.71 5.32
CA ALA A 167 -11.91 -3.66 6.30
C ALA A 167 -13.36 -3.73 6.84
N ALA A 168 -14.33 -4.03 5.95
CA ALA A 168 -15.73 -4.24 6.36
C ALA A 168 -15.90 -5.52 7.20
N CYS A 169 -15.14 -6.59 6.89
CA CYS A 169 -15.12 -7.81 7.69
C CYS A 169 -14.48 -7.57 9.07
N VAL A 170 -13.38 -6.83 9.14
CA VAL A 170 -12.73 -6.43 10.41
C VAL A 170 -13.68 -5.60 11.26
N LEU A 171 -14.38 -4.64 10.66
CA LEU A 171 -15.40 -3.85 11.37
C LEU A 171 -16.46 -4.78 12.00
N ALA A 172 -17.01 -5.70 11.22
CA ALA A 172 -18.04 -6.62 11.69
C ALA A 172 -17.52 -7.55 12.82
N ASP A 173 -16.32 -8.11 12.64
CA ASP A 173 -15.69 -9.01 13.62
C ASP A 173 -15.40 -8.29 14.96
N LYS A 174 -14.70 -7.16 14.89
CA LYS A 174 -14.26 -6.39 16.08
C LYS A 174 -15.41 -5.77 16.87
N THR A 175 -16.55 -5.52 16.21
CA THR A 175 -17.73 -4.94 16.86
C THR A 175 -18.85 -5.95 17.15
N GLY A 176 -18.75 -7.16 16.60
CA GLY A 176 -19.74 -8.23 16.76
C GLY A 176 -21.07 -7.97 16.03
N ILE A 177 -21.09 -7.05 15.05
CA ILE A 177 -22.29 -6.74 14.27
C ILE A 177 -22.42 -7.66 13.05
N GLU A 178 -23.66 -7.90 12.62
CA GLU A 178 -23.96 -8.58 11.36
C GLU A 178 -24.37 -7.54 10.31
N ILE A 179 -23.55 -7.40 9.25
CA ILE A 179 -23.80 -6.54 8.09
C ILE A 179 -24.06 -7.36 6.84
N ASN A 180 -24.75 -6.77 5.87
CA ASN A 180 -24.94 -7.35 4.54
C ASN A 180 -23.91 -6.76 3.60
N HIS A 181 -22.86 -7.53 3.28
CA HIS A 181 -21.81 -7.12 2.35
C HIS A 181 -22.31 -7.01 0.92
N VAL A 182 -22.13 -5.84 0.28
CA VAL A 182 -22.51 -5.58 -1.11
C VAL A 182 -21.26 -5.24 -1.92
N PRO A 183 -20.63 -6.23 -2.60
CA PRO A 183 -19.43 -6.00 -3.38
C PRO A 183 -19.75 -5.28 -4.70
N TYR A 184 -18.93 -4.27 -5.05
CA TYR A 184 -18.95 -3.57 -6.33
C TYR A 184 -17.65 -3.84 -7.11
N ASP A 185 -17.64 -3.53 -8.39
CA ASP A 185 -16.44 -3.57 -9.21
C ASP A 185 -15.66 -2.24 -9.02
N GLY A 186 -14.94 -2.17 -7.90
CA GLY A 186 -14.14 -1.02 -7.49
C GLY A 186 -14.88 -0.02 -6.58
N ALA A 187 -14.10 0.82 -5.88
CA ALA A 187 -14.59 1.77 -4.90
C ALA A 187 -15.53 2.84 -5.50
N THR A 188 -15.27 3.29 -6.74
CA THR A 188 -16.10 4.29 -7.41
C THR A 188 -17.56 3.85 -7.53
N GLY A 189 -17.79 2.56 -7.88
CA GLY A 189 -19.15 2.00 -7.96
C GLY A 189 -19.83 1.98 -6.60
N ALA A 190 -19.12 1.56 -5.55
CA ALA A 190 -19.63 1.52 -4.17
C ALA A 190 -19.99 2.92 -3.64
N VAL A 191 -19.13 3.91 -3.85
CA VAL A 191 -19.36 5.31 -3.47
C VAL A 191 -20.56 5.90 -4.23
N THR A 192 -20.67 5.62 -5.54
CA THR A 192 -21.81 6.08 -6.35
C THR A 192 -23.13 5.48 -5.85
N ALA A 193 -23.13 4.20 -5.46
CA ALA A 193 -24.31 3.55 -4.91
C ALA A 193 -24.73 4.16 -3.55
N LEU A 194 -23.78 4.57 -2.71
CA LEU A 194 -24.08 5.28 -1.48
C LEU A 194 -24.68 6.65 -1.77
N LEU A 195 -24.12 7.40 -2.72
CA LEU A 195 -24.66 8.69 -3.16
C LEU A 195 -26.07 8.55 -3.71
N GLY A 196 -26.34 7.47 -4.45
CA GLY A 196 -27.68 7.12 -4.96
C GLY A 196 -28.64 6.54 -3.91
N LYS A 197 -28.20 6.37 -2.65
CA LYS A 197 -28.97 5.75 -1.55
C LYS A 197 -29.43 4.31 -1.85
N GLU A 198 -28.68 3.60 -2.71
CA GLU A 198 -28.94 2.20 -3.04
C GLU A 198 -28.46 1.26 -1.91
N ILE A 199 -27.54 1.74 -1.09
CA ILE A 199 -26.94 1.05 0.05
C ILE A 199 -26.95 1.98 1.28
N ASP A 200 -26.67 1.44 2.46
CA ASP A 200 -26.84 2.14 3.74
C ASP A 200 -25.51 2.70 4.26
N ALA A 201 -24.38 2.05 3.91
CA ALA A 201 -23.03 2.48 4.26
C ALA A 201 -22.01 1.98 3.22
N VAL A 202 -20.81 2.57 3.20
CA VAL A 202 -19.69 2.08 2.40
C VAL A 202 -18.41 2.08 3.24
N VAL A 203 -17.61 1.04 3.09
CA VAL A 203 -16.23 0.99 3.58
C VAL A 203 -15.30 1.08 2.38
N VAL A 204 -14.60 2.21 2.29
CA VAL A 204 -13.60 2.52 1.26
C VAL A 204 -12.48 3.36 1.87
N GLY A 205 -11.46 3.70 1.10
CA GLY A 205 -10.38 4.55 1.56
C GLY A 205 -10.79 5.99 1.85
N THR A 206 -10.06 6.64 2.74
CA THR A 206 -10.28 8.07 3.03
C THR A 206 -10.22 8.92 1.77
N CYS A 207 -9.29 8.62 0.87
CA CYS A 207 -9.12 9.32 -0.41
C CYS A 207 -10.31 9.18 -1.38
N GLU A 208 -11.17 8.19 -1.17
CA GLU A 208 -12.29 7.89 -2.06
C GLU A 208 -13.61 8.52 -1.60
N GLY A 209 -13.69 8.85 -0.30
CA GLY A 209 -14.92 9.39 0.32
C GLY A 209 -14.81 10.85 0.80
N TYR A 210 -13.60 11.40 0.99
CA TYR A 210 -13.41 12.69 1.66
C TYR A 210 -14.13 13.86 0.95
N SER A 211 -14.10 13.90 -0.40
CA SER A 211 -14.74 14.98 -1.16
C SER A 211 -16.26 15.02 -0.99
N TYR A 212 -16.89 13.88 -0.70
CA TYR A 212 -18.32 13.81 -0.38
C TYR A 212 -18.65 14.23 1.05
N VAL A 213 -17.66 14.11 1.95
CA VAL A 213 -17.79 14.70 3.31
C VAL A 213 -17.66 16.22 3.21
N GLU A 214 -16.72 16.74 2.44
CA GLU A 214 -16.57 18.19 2.21
C GLU A 214 -17.78 18.80 1.52
N SER A 215 -18.42 18.09 0.58
CA SER A 215 -19.67 18.57 -0.07
C SER A 215 -20.90 18.45 0.81
N GLY A 216 -20.82 17.70 1.91
CA GLY A 216 -21.94 17.48 2.83
C GLY A 216 -22.90 16.38 2.37
N ASP A 217 -22.50 15.52 1.43
CA ASP A 217 -23.28 14.37 0.97
C ASP A 217 -23.13 13.17 1.91
N PHE A 218 -21.94 13.00 2.51
CA PHE A 218 -21.61 11.90 3.43
C PHE A 218 -21.20 12.40 4.81
N LYS A 219 -21.32 11.50 5.78
CA LYS A 219 -20.63 11.55 7.08
C LYS A 219 -19.58 10.45 7.11
N CYS A 220 -18.37 10.74 7.61
CA CYS A 220 -17.37 9.75 7.96
C CYS A 220 -17.54 9.42 9.45
N LEU A 221 -17.99 8.23 9.79
CA LEU A 221 -18.22 7.82 11.17
C LEU A 221 -16.94 7.39 11.88
N ALA A 222 -15.97 6.83 11.14
CA ALA A 222 -14.66 6.45 11.65
C ALA A 222 -13.66 6.26 10.51
N SER A 223 -12.41 6.64 10.71
CA SER A 223 -11.26 6.12 9.96
C SER A 223 -10.66 4.92 10.71
N PHE A 224 -10.11 3.96 9.95
CA PHE A 224 -9.55 2.73 10.51
C PHE A 224 -8.02 2.81 10.55
N SER A 225 -7.53 3.70 11.40
CA SER A 225 -6.11 4.01 11.59
C SER A 225 -5.82 4.37 13.04
N GLU A 226 -4.55 4.37 13.40
CA GLU A 226 -4.09 4.80 14.72
C GLU A 226 -4.28 6.31 14.90
N GLU A 227 -3.97 7.09 13.86
CA GLU A 227 -4.11 8.55 13.86
C GLU A 227 -5.18 8.98 12.85
N ARG A 228 -5.78 10.15 13.08
CA ARG A 228 -6.76 10.71 12.15
C ARG A 228 -6.13 11.03 10.79
N SER A 229 -6.90 10.79 9.75
CA SER A 229 -6.48 11.16 8.39
C SER A 229 -6.27 12.67 8.26
N SER A 230 -5.19 13.07 7.60
CA SER A 230 -4.88 14.49 7.35
C SER A 230 -5.94 15.20 6.52
N VAL A 231 -6.70 14.46 5.71
CA VAL A 231 -7.77 15.00 4.86
C VAL A 231 -9.15 14.95 5.50
N LEU A 232 -9.31 14.21 6.59
CA LEU A 232 -10.53 14.12 7.39
C LEU A 232 -10.22 14.35 8.88
N PRO A 233 -9.63 15.51 9.25
CA PRO A 233 -9.15 15.74 10.62
C PRO A 233 -10.28 15.75 11.68
N ASP A 234 -11.50 16.02 11.25
CA ASP A 234 -12.67 16.03 12.12
C ASP A 234 -13.30 14.62 12.31
N ALA A 235 -13.00 13.68 11.42
CA ALA A 235 -13.47 12.30 11.56
C ALA A 235 -12.62 11.55 12.61
N PRO A 236 -13.24 11.02 13.67
CA PRO A 236 -12.51 10.26 14.68
C PRO A 236 -12.03 8.93 14.11
N THR A 237 -10.96 8.36 14.70
CA THR A 237 -10.59 6.98 14.39
C THR A 237 -11.49 5.99 15.10
N ALA A 238 -11.56 4.75 14.63
CA ALA A 238 -12.23 3.68 15.34
C ALA A 238 -11.56 3.43 16.72
N MET A 239 -10.23 3.56 16.79
CA MET A 239 -9.45 3.40 18.01
C MET A 239 -9.77 4.50 19.05
N GLU A 240 -9.93 5.76 18.64
CA GLU A 240 -10.41 6.85 19.51
C GLU A 240 -11.80 6.56 20.10
N GLN A 241 -12.61 5.79 19.37
CA GLN A 241 -13.97 5.37 19.80
C GLN A 241 -13.98 4.03 20.54
N GLY A 242 -12.80 3.46 20.88
CA GLY A 242 -12.66 2.26 21.70
C GLY A 242 -12.66 0.94 20.94
N HIS A 243 -12.60 0.98 19.60
CA HIS A 243 -12.55 -0.22 18.75
C HIS A 243 -11.16 -0.36 18.12
N ASP A 244 -10.49 -1.48 18.38
CA ASP A 244 -9.19 -1.83 17.83
C ASP A 244 -9.31 -2.27 16.37
N ILE A 245 -9.49 -1.27 15.49
CA ILE A 245 -9.64 -1.44 14.05
C ILE A 245 -8.58 -0.59 13.36
N ASN A 246 -7.60 -1.25 12.74
CA ASN A 246 -6.56 -0.62 11.94
C ASN A 246 -6.44 -1.35 10.60
N VAL A 247 -6.84 -0.71 9.51
CA VAL A 247 -6.78 -1.24 8.15
C VAL A 247 -6.33 -0.13 7.21
N VAL A 248 -5.07 -0.19 6.82
CA VAL A 248 -4.43 0.82 5.97
C VAL A 248 -4.09 0.19 4.63
N CYS A 249 -4.53 0.84 3.55
CA CYS A 249 -4.08 0.52 2.21
C CYS A 249 -2.75 1.23 1.95
N TRP A 250 -1.86 0.56 1.29
CA TRP A 250 -0.61 1.12 0.79
C TRP A 250 -0.37 0.71 -0.66
N VAL A 251 0.32 1.55 -1.40
CA VAL A 251 0.79 1.23 -2.74
C VAL A 251 2.23 1.69 -2.89
N GLY A 252 3.08 0.72 -3.15
CA GLY A 252 4.49 0.91 -3.47
C GLY A 252 4.83 0.36 -4.85
N PHE A 253 6.11 0.04 -5.02
CA PHE A 253 6.65 -0.50 -6.27
C PHE A 253 7.41 -1.78 -6.02
N LEU A 254 7.29 -2.71 -6.96
CA LEU A 254 7.98 -3.99 -6.97
C LEU A 254 8.71 -4.23 -8.31
N ALA A 255 9.67 -5.12 -8.27
CA ALA A 255 10.45 -5.58 -9.43
C ALA A 255 10.67 -7.10 -9.32
N PRO A 256 11.10 -7.78 -10.41
CA PRO A 256 11.55 -9.17 -10.31
C PRO A 256 12.80 -9.27 -9.44
N LYS A 257 12.95 -10.36 -8.70
CA LYS A 257 14.20 -10.64 -7.96
C LYS A 257 15.39 -10.85 -8.88
N GLY A 258 16.56 -10.46 -8.40
CA GLY A 258 17.82 -10.70 -9.10
C GLY A 258 18.26 -9.57 -10.03
N ILE A 259 17.66 -8.39 -9.91
CA ILE A 259 18.19 -7.18 -10.56
C ILE A 259 19.59 -6.90 -10.00
N GLU A 260 20.52 -6.51 -10.86
CA GLU A 260 21.85 -6.04 -10.46
C GLU A 260 21.75 -4.91 -9.42
N GLU A 261 22.45 -5.03 -8.29
CA GLU A 261 22.33 -4.15 -7.13
C GLU A 261 22.48 -2.65 -7.50
N ALA A 262 23.42 -2.32 -8.37
CA ALA A 262 23.62 -0.96 -8.81
C ALA A 262 22.41 -0.38 -9.57
N LYS A 263 21.71 -1.18 -10.38
CA LYS A 263 20.48 -0.76 -11.08
C LYS A 263 19.30 -0.66 -10.12
N GLN A 264 19.20 -1.60 -9.18
CA GLN A 264 18.19 -1.55 -8.12
C GLN A 264 18.32 -0.27 -7.30
N GLN A 265 19.55 0.09 -6.91
CA GLN A 265 19.79 1.32 -6.14
C GLN A 265 19.41 2.57 -6.95
N ILE A 266 19.70 2.61 -8.26
CA ILE A 266 19.29 3.72 -9.13
C ILE A 266 17.76 3.85 -9.18
N LEU A 267 17.01 2.72 -9.27
CA LEU A 267 15.55 2.74 -9.24
C LEU A 267 15.02 3.23 -7.89
N VAL A 268 15.57 2.73 -6.78
CA VAL A 268 15.18 3.11 -5.42
C VAL A 268 15.41 4.60 -5.17
N ASP A 269 16.59 5.12 -5.54
CA ASP A 269 16.91 6.54 -5.36
C ASP A 269 16.02 7.44 -6.23
N ALA A 270 15.74 7.03 -7.46
CA ALA A 270 14.85 7.76 -8.34
C ALA A 270 13.41 7.81 -7.82
N LEU A 271 12.86 6.67 -7.34
CA LEU A 271 11.53 6.61 -6.73
C LEU A 271 11.47 7.47 -5.46
N LYS A 272 12.48 7.36 -4.58
CA LYS A 272 12.60 8.19 -3.37
C LYS A 272 12.54 9.67 -3.69
N ASN A 273 13.30 10.11 -4.71
CA ASN A 273 13.31 11.51 -5.13
C ASN A 273 11.95 11.97 -5.66
N VAL A 274 11.24 11.10 -6.40
CA VAL A 274 9.87 11.40 -6.86
C VAL A 274 8.93 11.57 -5.66
N PHE A 275 8.96 10.64 -4.71
CA PHE A 275 8.08 10.68 -3.53
C PHE A 275 8.35 11.89 -2.61
N ALA A 276 9.58 12.39 -2.56
CA ALA A 276 9.96 13.58 -1.82
C ALA A 276 9.67 14.90 -2.56
N GLY A 277 9.29 14.85 -3.84
CA GLY A 277 9.06 16.02 -4.66
C GLY A 277 7.71 16.71 -4.37
N ASP A 278 7.68 18.05 -4.39
CA ASP A 278 6.49 18.84 -4.13
C ASP A 278 5.30 18.45 -5.02
N ALA A 279 5.55 18.15 -6.30
CA ALA A 279 4.51 17.74 -7.24
C ALA A 279 3.82 16.43 -6.83
N TYR A 280 4.58 15.49 -6.22
CA TYR A 280 4.05 14.24 -5.71
C TYR A 280 3.27 14.45 -4.41
N ILE A 281 3.78 15.26 -3.50
CA ILE A 281 3.11 15.62 -2.24
C ILE A 281 1.77 16.30 -2.52
N GLU A 282 1.74 17.26 -3.44
CA GLU A 282 0.48 17.94 -3.85
C GLU A 282 -0.48 16.97 -4.56
N PHE A 283 0.03 16.01 -5.34
CA PHE A 283 -0.79 14.96 -5.94
C PHE A 283 -1.47 14.10 -4.87
N CYS A 284 -0.73 13.63 -3.87
CA CYS A 284 -1.28 12.84 -2.76
C CYS A 284 -2.34 13.65 -2.00
N LYS A 285 -2.01 14.88 -1.61
CA LYS A 285 -2.92 15.78 -0.91
C LYS A 285 -4.20 16.05 -1.69
N GLY A 286 -4.09 16.31 -3.00
CA GLY A 286 -5.25 16.55 -3.88
C GLY A 286 -6.14 15.30 -4.05
N ARG A 287 -5.67 14.13 -3.62
CA ARG A 287 -6.41 12.86 -3.63
C ARG A 287 -6.85 12.39 -2.24
N GLY A 288 -6.53 13.15 -1.21
CA GLY A 288 -6.86 12.74 0.15
C GLY A 288 -6.03 11.57 0.68
N CYS A 289 -4.81 11.42 0.19
CA CYS A 289 -3.86 10.40 0.61
C CYS A 289 -2.65 11.03 1.28
N ASP A 290 -2.00 10.27 2.14
CA ASP A 290 -0.75 10.71 2.75
C ASP A 290 0.44 10.36 1.83
N SER A 291 1.34 11.33 1.63
CA SER A 291 2.65 11.10 1.02
C SER A 291 3.58 10.55 2.09
N THR A 292 3.64 9.24 2.18
CA THR A 292 4.57 8.52 3.07
C THR A 292 5.67 7.89 2.24
N TYR A 293 6.88 7.80 2.80
CA TYR A 293 7.96 7.07 2.17
C TYR A 293 8.48 6.00 3.11
N TYR A 294 8.36 4.75 2.67
CA TYR A 294 9.02 3.60 3.29
C TYR A 294 10.14 3.13 2.37
N THR A 295 11.33 2.96 2.92
CA THR A 295 12.47 2.33 2.25
C THR A 295 12.13 0.90 1.83
N PRO A 296 12.89 0.27 0.90
CA PRO A 296 12.65 -1.13 0.53
C PRO A 296 12.56 -2.09 1.72
N ASP A 297 13.44 -1.94 2.72
CA ASP A 297 13.48 -2.81 3.90
C ASP A 297 12.27 -2.56 4.83
N GLU A 298 11.91 -1.30 5.08
CA GLU A 298 10.72 -0.94 5.87
C GLU A 298 9.46 -1.41 5.17
N PHE A 299 9.40 -1.29 3.84
CA PHE A 299 8.27 -1.74 3.04
C PHE A 299 8.13 -3.27 3.06
N LEU A 300 9.24 -4.00 2.95
CA LEU A 300 9.22 -5.47 3.06
C LEU A 300 8.72 -5.90 4.45
N ALA A 301 9.27 -5.33 5.51
CA ALA A 301 8.86 -5.65 6.88
C ALA A 301 7.36 -5.39 7.12
N MET A 302 6.84 -4.26 6.59
CA MET A 302 5.41 -3.95 6.65
C MET A 302 4.58 -4.96 5.87
N ALA A 303 4.97 -5.28 4.64
CA ALA A 303 4.25 -6.22 3.78
C ALA A 303 4.23 -7.64 4.34
N GLU A 304 5.33 -8.10 4.99
CA GLU A 304 5.41 -9.41 5.66
C GLU A 304 4.54 -9.45 6.93
N ALA A 305 4.51 -8.37 7.71
CA ALA A 305 3.62 -8.26 8.86
C ALA A 305 2.15 -8.33 8.43
N ASP A 306 1.78 -7.58 7.39
CA ASP A 306 0.44 -7.61 6.80
C ASP A 306 0.12 -8.99 6.19
N TYR A 307 1.08 -9.65 5.55
CA TYR A 307 0.90 -11.00 5.00
C TYR A 307 0.52 -11.99 6.10
N THR A 308 1.21 -11.94 7.23
CA THR A 308 0.90 -12.80 8.38
C THR A 308 -0.49 -12.48 8.93
N TYR A 309 -0.77 -11.21 9.19
CA TYR A 309 -2.04 -10.75 9.75
C TYR A 309 -3.24 -11.08 8.85
N TYR A 310 -3.17 -10.73 7.56
CA TYR A 310 -4.29 -10.98 6.64
C TYR A 310 -4.47 -12.46 6.31
N SER A 311 -3.40 -13.26 6.29
CA SER A 311 -3.52 -14.71 6.09
C SER A 311 -4.32 -15.37 7.22
N GLU A 312 -4.05 -15.01 8.46
CA GLU A 312 -4.81 -15.48 9.63
C GLU A 312 -6.27 -14.98 9.57
N LEU A 313 -6.47 -13.69 9.35
CA LEU A 313 -7.80 -13.08 9.29
C LEU A 313 -8.69 -13.67 8.19
N ILE A 314 -8.14 -13.84 6.97
CA ILE A 314 -8.87 -14.41 5.83
C ILE A 314 -9.29 -15.86 6.12
N SER A 315 -8.40 -16.63 6.77
CA SER A 315 -8.67 -18.00 7.19
C SER A 315 -9.77 -18.05 8.26
N ASP A 316 -9.66 -17.23 9.30
CA ASP A 316 -10.58 -17.23 10.45
C ASP A 316 -12.00 -16.77 10.04
N LEU A 317 -12.08 -15.75 9.21
CA LEU A 317 -13.35 -15.20 8.71
C LEU A 317 -13.87 -15.94 7.45
N LYS A 318 -13.13 -16.93 6.93
CA LYS A 318 -13.49 -17.73 5.73
C LYS A 318 -13.80 -16.85 4.51
N ILE A 319 -13.04 -15.79 4.32
CA ILE A 319 -13.22 -14.86 3.22
C ILE A 319 -12.79 -15.54 1.91
N GLY A 320 -13.67 -15.52 0.89
CA GLY A 320 -13.38 -16.10 -0.43
C GLY A 320 -13.52 -17.61 -0.53
N GLN A 321 -14.03 -18.29 0.51
CA GLN A 321 -14.28 -19.75 0.52
C GLN A 321 -15.70 -20.10 0.13
#